data_45422d43c5ac6bc75b4b0c8eeed119d5
#
_entry.id   45422d43c5ac6bc75b4b0c8eeed119d5
#
_cell.length_a   1.000
_cell.length_b   1.000
_cell.length_c   1.000
_cell.angle_alpha   90.00
_cell.angle_beta   90.00
_cell.angle_gamma   90.00
#
_symmetry.space_group_name_H-M   'P 1'
#
loop_
_entity.id
_entity.type
_entity.pdbx_description
1 polymer ?
#
loop_
_entity_poly.entity_id
_entity_poly.type
_entity_poly.pdbx_seq_one_letter_code
_entity_poly.pdbx_strand_id
1 'polypeptide(L)'
;MNPRQFVLATVTAFPAFGAAQAADIELWRLDCGSIKVSDLSAFSDTFRYQGEERTLTDSCYLIRHDSAYMLWDAGLPSALLGAAQDAKPMAPALARTIKDQLAEIGVAAEKIATLGISHNHFDHVGQASDFAHARMLIGKGDLEGFRATPPAFGVEPTLVQPWLDGTAKLETITGDKDVFDDGSVVMLATPGHTPSSYSLLVRLADTGPVLLSGDTAHFQEQFGNRGVPPFNFDRAETLASMDRLEDAAKALNATLVVQHDASDISKLPAFPASAK
;
A
#
# COMPACT_ATOMS: atom_id res chain seq x y z
N MET A 1 73.76 35.47 -5.01
CA MET A 1 73.35 34.05 -5.05
C MET A 1 72.06 33.90 -4.29
N ASN A 2 70.92 33.75 -4.99
CA ASN A 2 69.62 33.65 -4.40
C ASN A 2 69.15 32.18 -4.42
N PRO A 3 68.77 31.54 -3.32
CA PRO A 3 68.25 30.18 -3.32
C PRO A 3 66.78 30.19 -3.75
N ARG A 4 66.49 29.48 -4.83
CA ARG A 4 65.13 29.18 -5.29
C ARG A 4 64.52 28.16 -4.33
N GLN A 5 63.44 28.55 -3.61
CA GLN A 5 62.58 27.64 -2.88
C GLN A 5 61.65 26.87 -3.87
N PHE A 6 61.77 25.55 -3.90
CA PHE A 6 60.81 24.68 -4.56
C PHE A 6 59.64 24.45 -3.60
N VAL A 7 58.44 24.91 -3.98
CA VAL A 7 57.17 24.55 -3.33
C VAL A 7 56.70 23.25 -3.92
N LEU A 8 56.71 22.17 -3.13
CA LEU A 8 56.09 20.90 -3.47
C LEU A 8 54.59 21.01 -3.26
N ALA A 9 53.81 21.03 -4.34
CA ALA A 9 52.35 20.95 -4.24
C ALA A 9 51.93 19.48 -4.03
N THR A 10 51.44 19.18 -2.84
CA THR A 10 50.78 17.91 -2.51
C THR A 10 49.38 17.90 -3.14
N VAL A 11 49.21 17.06 -4.18
CA VAL A 11 47.88 16.76 -4.74
C VAL A 11 47.19 15.76 -3.83
N THR A 12 46.25 16.24 -3.03
CA THR A 12 45.33 15.38 -2.26
C THR A 12 44.30 14.79 -3.22
N ALA A 13 44.39 13.49 -3.52
CA ALA A 13 43.36 12.75 -4.24
C ALA A 13 42.14 12.61 -3.33
N PHE A 14 41.04 13.22 -3.71
CA PHE A 14 39.71 12.95 -3.10
C PHE A 14 39.26 11.55 -3.55
N PRO A 15 38.79 10.70 -2.62
CA PRO A 15 38.18 9.44 -3.02
C PRO A 15 36.94 9.75 -3.88
N ALA A 16 36.88 9.17 -5.07
CA ALA A 16 35.67 9.18 -5.89
C ALA A 16 34.60 8.40 -5.10
N PHE A 17 33.59 9.09 -4.59
CA PHE A 17 32.38 8.43 -4.13
C PHE A 17 31.77 7.77 -5.35
N GLY A 18 31.82 6.44 -5.42
CA GLY A 18 31.09 5.67 -6.42
C GLY A 18 29.60 6.06 -6.29
N ALA A 19 28.98 6.44 -7.40
CA ALA A 19 27.53 6.62 -7.43
C ALA A 19 26.91 5.30 -6.95
N ALA A 20 26.12 5.33 -5.88
CA ALA A 20 25.34 4.19 -5.46
C ALA A 20 24.45 3.80 -6.66
N GLN A 21 24.52 2.55 -7.09
CA GLN A 21 23.65 2.06 -8.14
C GLN A 21 22.23 2.10 -7.62
N ALA A 22 21.30 2.66 -8.40
CA ALA A 22 19.90 2.65 -8.06
C ALA A 22 19.43 1.18 -7.91
N ALA A 23 18.60 0.92 -6.89
CA ALA A 23 18.05 -0.40 -6.66
C ALA A 23 17.19 -0.85 -7.85
N ASP A 24 17.19 -2.14 -8.14
CA ASP A 24 16.33 -2.76 -9.15
C ASP A 24 14.95 -3.04 -8.54
N ILE A 25 13.98 -2.20 -8.91
CA ILE A 25 12.61 -2.23 -8.35
C ILE A 25 11.65 -2.81 -9.38
N GLU A 26 10.84 -3.78 -8.96
CA GLU A 26 9.69 -4.27 -9.72
C GLU A 26 8.42 -4.21 -8.88
N LEU A 27 7.30 -3.91 -9.53
CA LEU A 27 5.97 -3.83 -8.92
C LEU A 27 4.98 -4.70 -9.67
N TRP A 28 4.38 -5.68 -8.99
CA TRP A 28 3.25 -6.48 -9.49
C TRP A 28 1.97 -6.05 -8.79
N ARG A 29 0.90 -5.88 -9.55
CA ARG A 29 -0.44 -5.84 -9.01
C ARG A 29 -0.98 -7.27 -8.91
N LEU A 30 -1.42 -7.68 -7.73
CA LEU A 30 -2.07 -8.96 -7.47
C LEU A 30 -3.59 -8.77 -7.40
N ASP A 31 -4.33 -9.79 -7.79
CA ASP A 31 -5.78 -9.87 -7.59
C ASP A 31 -6.04 -10.41 -6.18
N CYS A 32 -6.46 -9.54 -5.27
CA CYS A 32 -6.72 -9.87 -3.88
C CYS A 32 -8.21 -9.94 -3.55
N GLY A 33 -9.04 -9.88 -4.60
CA GLY A 33 -10.48 -10.08 -4.53
C GLY A 33 -11.31 -8.97 -5.14
N SER A 34 -12.58 -9.02 -4.84
CA SER A 34 -13.55 -7.98 -5.20
C SER A 34 -14.67 -7.91 -4.18
N ILE A 35 -15.32 -6.73 -4.07
CA ILE A 35 -16.46 -6.53 -3.18
C ILE A 35 -17.61 -5.95 -4.00
N LYS A 36 -18.68 -6.72 -4.22
CA LYS A 36 -19.88 -6.18 -4.82
C LYS A 36 -20.64 -5.37 -3.77
N VAL A 37 -20.84 -4.08 -4.03
CA VAL A 37 -21.62 -3.17 -3.19
C VAL A 37 -22.92 -2.86 -3.93
N SER A 38 -24.04 -3.24 -3.32
CA SER A 38 -25.38 -3.06 -3.90
C SER A 38 -25.99 -1.68 -3.64
N ASP A 39 -25.39 -0.92 -2.74
CA ASP A 39 -25.77 0.47 -2.45
C ASP A 39 -24.55 1.28 -2.08
N LEU A 40 -24.09 2.12 -2.98
CA LEU A 40 -22.93 2.98 -2.81
C LEU A 40 -23.23 4.27 -2.02
N SER A 41 -24.45 4.47 -1.51
CA SER A 41 -24.80 5.69 -0.77
C SER A 41 -23.88 5.96 0.43
N ALA A 42 -23.34 4.87 1.04
CA ALA A 42 -22.39 4.96 2.15
C ALA A 42 -20.97 5.43 1.74
N PHE A 43 -20.67 5.56 0.44
CA PHE A 43 -19.35 5.97 -0.02
C PHE A 43 -19.20 7.48 -0.27
N SER A 44 -20.23 8.27 0.08
CA SER A 44 -20.16 9.74 -0.04
C SER A 44 -21.11 10.44 0.93
N ASP A 45 -20.58 11.31 1.78
CA ASP A 45 -21.33 12.21 2.67
C ASP A 45 -22.08 13.32 1.91
N THR A 46 -21.79 13.49 0.62
CA THR A 46 -22.44 14.47 -0.26
C THR A 46 -23.49 13.83 -1.18
N PHE A 47 -23.96 12.64 -0.85
CA PHE A 47 -25.07 11.94 -1.54
C PHE A 47 -24.81 11.65 -3.04
N ARG A 48 -23.55 11.48 -3.44
CA ARG A 48 -23.16 11.35 -4.84
C ARG A 48 -23.57 10.02 -5.49
N TYR A 49 -23.64 8.95 -4.71
CA TYR A 49 -23.76 7.59 -5.24
C TYR A 49 -25.09 6.93 -4.88
N GLN A 50 -26.14 7.72 -4.64
CA GLN A 50 -27.46 7.19 -4.28
C GLN A 50 -28.07 6.32 -5.40
N GLY A 51 -28.42 5.09 -5.06
CA GLY A 51 -29.02 4.14 -6.00
C GLY A 51 -28.03 3.52 -6.98
N GLU A 52 -26.73 3.76 -6.80
CA GLU A 52 -25.69 3.09 -7.58
C GLU A 52 -25.27 1.78 -6.92
N GLU A 53 -24.97 0.76 -7.75
CA GLU A 53 -24.20 -0.42 -7.35
C GLU A 53 -22.86 -0.44 -8.06
N ARG A 54 -21.84 -1.02 -7.43
CA ARG A 54 -20.52 -1.15 -8.02
C ARG A 54 -19.81 -2.38 -7.49
N THR A 55 -18.95 -2.98 -8.30
CA THR A 55 -17.98 -3.96 -7.82
C THR A 55 -16.64 -3.26 -7.64
N LEU A 56 -16.20 -3.19 -6.39
CA LEU A 56 -14.90 -2.70 -6.02
C LEU A 56 -13.88 -3.80 -6.31
N THR A 57 -12.72 -3.43 -6.85
CA THR A 57 -11.56 -4.32 -6.91
C THR A 57 -10.85 -4.29 -5.57
N ASP A 58 -10.20 -5.38 -5.21
CA ASP A 58 -9.28 -5.42 -4.10
C ASP A 58 -7.90 -5.81 -4.65
N SER A 59 -6.94 -4.90 -4.55
CA SER A 59 -5.60 -5.05 -5.10
C SER A 59 -4.57 -5.13 -3.99
N CYS A 60 -3.66 -6.11 -4.08
CA CYS A 60 -2.44 -6.10 -3.29
C CYS A 60 -1.26 -5.89 -4.23
N TYR A 61 -0.10 -5.56 -3.67
CA TYR A 61 1.06 -5.30 -4.51
C TYR A 61 2.29 -6.00 -3.96
N LEU A 62 2.97 -6.74 -4.85
CA LEU A 62 4.28 -7.28 -4.56
C LEU A 62 5.33 -6.31 -5.09
N ILE A 63 6.25 -5.93 -4.24
CA ILE A 63 7.41 -5.10 -4.58
C ILE A 63 8.67 -5.93 -4.41
N ARG A 64 9.50 -6.01 -5.45
CA ARG A 64 10.88 -6.50 -5.35
C ARG A 64 11.82 -5.30 -5.30
N HIS A 65 12.69 -5.29 -4.32
CA HIS A 65 13.79 -4.35 -4.18
C HIS A 65 15.08 -5.16 -4.17
N ASP A 66 15.80 -5.18 -5.28
CA ASP A 66 16.93 -6.08 -5.52
C ASP A 66 16.55 -7.55 -5.25
N SER A 67 17.03 -8.12 -4.15
CA SER A 67 16.73 -9.50 -3.72
C SER A 67 15.67 -9.58 -2.62
N ALA A 68 15.22 -8.46 -2.06
CA ALA A 68 14.21 -8.42 -1.01
C ALA A 68 12.80 -8.26 -1.58
N TYR A 69 11.81 -8.86 -0.92
CA TYR A 69 10.41 -8.74 -1.29
C TYR A 69 9.60 -8.11 -0.17
N MET A 70 8.73 -7.18 -0.55
CA MET A 70 7.71 -6.58 0.29
C MET A 70 6.33 -6.87 -0.33
N LEU A 71 5.38 -7.27 0.50
CA LEU A 71 3.96 -7.29 0.16
C LEU A 71 3.31 -6.03 0.73
N TRP A 72 2.55 -5.32 -0.10
CA TRP A 72 1.71 -4.19 0.30
C TRP A 72 0.26 -4.59 0.28
N ASP A 73 -0.37 -4.58 1.45
CA ASP A 73 -1.66 -5.15 1.78
C ASP A 73 -1.76 -6.66 1.54
N ALA A 74 -2.75 -7.28 2.16
CA ALA A 74 -2.95 -8.72 2.15
C ALA A 74 -4.39 -9.14 1.79
N GLY A 75 -5.15 -8.23 1.19
CA GLY A 75 -6.43 -8.49 0.56
C GLY A 75 -7.51 -9.12 1.43
N LEU A 76 -8.50 -9.70 0.77
CA LEU A 76 -9.60 -10.43 1.39
C LEU A 76 -9.14 -11.72 2.07
N PRO A 77 -9.80 -12.14 3.17
CA PRO A 77 -9.48 -13.38 3.87
C PRO A 77 -9.54 -14.62 2.97
N SER A 78 -8.53 -15.51 3.08
CA SER A 78 -8.46 -16.78 2.34
C SER A 78 -9.66 -17.70 2.58
N ALA A 79 -10.37 -17.54 3.70
CA ALA A 79 -11.63 -18.25 3.97
C ALA A 79 -12.73 -17.96 2.96
N LEU A 80 -12.62 -16.88 2.18
CA LEU A 80 -13.56 -16.52 1.11
C LEU A 80 -13.23 -17.18 -0.23
N LEU A 81 -12.14 -17.95 -0.33
CA LEU A 81 -11.74 -18.61 -1.57
C LEU A 81 -12.82 -19.60 -2.04
N GLY A 82 -13.40 -19.32 -3.20
CA GLY A 82 -14.48 -20.14 -3.79
C GLY A 82 -15.80 -20.09 -3.02
N ALA A 83 -15.94 -19.24 -2.01
CA ALA A 83 -17.21 -19.03 -1.33
C ALA A 83 -18.24 -18.41 -2.29
N ALA A 84 -19.52 -18.85 -2.17
CA ALA A 84 -20.60 -18.22 -2.90
C ALA A 84 -20.78 -16.78 -2.42
N GLN A 85 -20.94 -15.84 -3.37
CA GLN A 85 -21.29 -14.47 -3.02
C GLN A 85 -22.70 -14.43 -2.44
N ASP A 86 -22.81 -14.04 -1.18
CA ASP A 86 -24.09 -13.79 -0.53
C ASP A 86 -24.76 -12.53 -1.11
N ALA A 87 -26.09 -12.51 -1.12
CA ALA A 87 -26.87 -11.31 -1.46
C ALA A 87 -26.88 -10.31 -0.29
N LYS A 88 -25.70 -9.80 0.10
CA LYS A 88 -25.50 -8.79 1.15
C LYS A 88 -25.26 -7.42 0.53
N PRO A 89 -25.46 -6.33 1.26
CA PRO A 89 -25.11 -4.98 0.78
C PRO A 89 -23.66 -4.84 0.36
N MET A 90 -22.75 -5.58 1.04
CA MET A 90 -21.34 -5.75 0.65
C MET A 90 -21.06 -7.24 0.58
N ALA A 91 -20.75 -7.74 -0.62
CA ALA A 91 -20.54 -9.16 -0.91
C ALA A 91 -19.10 -9.38 -1.42
N PRO A 92 -18.14 -9.72 -0.53
CA PRO A 92 -16.76 -9.99 -0.92
C PRO A 92 -16.65 -11.35 -1.64
N ALA A 93 -15.71 -11.46 -2.58
CA ALA A 93 -15.36 -12.67 -3.28
C ALA A 93 -13.86 -12.74 -3.54
N LEU A 94 -13.28 -13.93 -3.32
CA LEU A 94 -11.88 -14.21 -3.58
C LEU A 94 -11.78 -15.37 -4.58
N ALA A 95 -11.12 -15.13 -5.72
CA ALA A 95 -10.94 -16.14 -6.76
C ALA A 95 -9.64 -16.94 -6.62
N ARG A 96 -8.59 -16.33 -6.05
CA ARG A 96 -7.27 -16.92 -5.88
C ARG A 96 -6.54 -16.28 -4.70
N THR A 97 -5.65 -17.04 -4.05
CA THR A 97 -4.86 -16.52 -2.93
C THR A 97 -3.64 -15.73 -3.41
N ILE A 98 -3.05 -14.93 -2.53
CA ILE A 98 -1.76 -14.28 -2.79
C ILE A 98 -0.68 -15.35 -2.99
N LYS A 99 -0.66 -16.41 -2.19
CA LYS A 99 0.33 -17.50 -2.31
C LYS A 99 0.27 -18.20 -3.67
N ASP A 100 -0.92 -18.42 -4.24
CA ASP A 100 -1.06 -19.00 -5.58
C ASP A 100 -0.43 -18.10 -6.64
N GLN A 101 -0.64 -16.80 -6.54
CA GLN A 101 -0.07 -15.82 -7.46
C GLN A 101 1.45 -15.72 -7.31
N LEU A 102 1.97 -15.68 -6.08
CA LEU A 102 3.41 -15.71 -5.86
C LEU A 102 4.06 -16.97 -6.48
N ALA A 103 3.45 -18.14 -6.31
CA ALA A 103 3.93 -19.39 -6.89
C ALA A 103 3.96 -19.35 -8.44
N GLU A 104 2.98 -18.70 -9.08
CA GLU A 104 2.91 -18.55 -10.55
C GLU A 104 4.12 -17.78 -11.11
N ILE A 105 4.64 -16.81 -10.37
CA ILE A 105 5.85 -16.04 -10.75
C ILE A 105 7.14 -16.58 -10.11
N GLY A 106 7.08 -17.76 -9.48
CA GLY A 106 8.24 -18.43 -8.89
C GLY A 106 8.78 -17.79 -7.61
N VAL A 107 7.95 -17.00 -6.91
CA VAL A 107 8.29 -16.38 -5.62
C VAL A 107 7.71 -17.21 -4.49
N ALA A 108 8.57 -17.80 -3.66
CA ALA A 108 8.12 -18.50 -2.46
C ALA A 108 7.58 -17.49 -1.42
N ALA A 109 6.47 -17.83 -0.74
CA ALA A 109 5.85 -16.93 0.26
C ALA A 109 6.85 -16.54 1.37
N GLU A 110 7.75 -17.44 1.74
CA GLU A 110 8.81 -17.24 2.74
C GLU A 110 9.84 -16.18 2.36
N LYS A 111 9.88 -15.77 1.08
CA LYS A 111 10.72 -14.66 0.60
C LYS A 111 10.18 -13.30 0.97
N ILE A 112 8.91 -13.19 1.34
CA ILE A 112 8.32 -11.93 1.78
C ILE A 112 8.92 -11.55 3.13
N ALA A 113 9.84 -10.61 3.12
CA ALA A 113 10.54 -10.15 4.33
C ALA A 113 9.76 -9.06 5.08
N THR A 114 8.97 -8.29 4.35
CA THR A 114 8.20 -7.15 4.88
C THR A 114 6.75 -7.22 4.38
N LEU A 115 5.82 -7.03 5.29
CA LEU A 115 4.39 -6.85 5.03
C LEU A 115 4.02 -5.42 5.42
N GLY A 116 3.81 -4.55 4.45
CA GLY A 116 3.30 -3.20 4.69
C GLY A 116 1.78 -3.20 4.63
N ILE A 117 1.13 -2.61 5.61
CA ILE A 117 -0.33 -2.52 5.69
C ILE A 117 -0.74 -1.06 5.57
N SER A 118 -1.62 -0.78 4.61
CA SER A 118 -2.17 0.55 4.40
C SER A 118 -3.04 0.98 5.59
N HIS A 119 -3.92 0.10 6.06
CA HIS A 119 -4.78 0.32 7.22
C HIS A 119 -5.39 -1.00 7.73
N ASN A 120 -6.20 -0.92 8.80
CA ASN A 120 -6.61 -2.09 9.59
C ASN A 120 -7.93 -2.76 9.17
N HIS A 121 -8.50 -2.47 7.99
CA HIS A 121 -9.71 -3.14 7.53
C HIS A 121 -9.42 -4.55 7.01
N PHE A 122 -10.46 -5.41 7.08
CA PHE A 122 -10.37 -6.85 6.82
C PHE A 122 -9.93 -7.19 5.39
N ASP A 123 -10.22 -6.34 4.43
CA ASP A 123 -9.86 -6.47 3.02
C ASP A 123 -8.44 -6.01 2.68
N HIS A 124 -7.73 -5.46 3.66
CA HIS A 124 -6.30 -5.12 3.55
C HIS A 124 -5.39 -6.05 4.35
N VAL A 125 -5.97 -6.85 5.27
CA VAL A 125 -5.21 -7.74 6.15
C VAL A 125 -5.66 -9.20 6.07
N GLY A 126 -6.55 -9.54 5.17
CA GLY A 126 -7.25 -10.82 5.14
C GLY A 126 -6.37 -12.05 5.06
N GLN A 127 -5.27 -12.00 4.32
CA GLN A 127 -4.29 -13.10 4.20
C GLN A 127 -2.98 -12.78 4.94
N ALA A 128 -2.95 -11.78 5.83
CA ALA A 128 -1.74 -11.37 6.53
C ALA A 128 -1.10 -12.54 7.31
N SER A 129 -1.89 -13.35 8.03
CA SER A 129 -1.39 -14.47 8.83
C SER A 129 -0.63 -15.54 8.01
N ASP A 130 -0.83 -15.61 6.70
CA ASP A 130 -0.04 -16.46 5.80
C ASP A 130 1.43 -16.01 5.70
N PHE A 131 1.72 -14.78 6.11
CA PHE A 131 3.03 -14.13 6.08
C PHE A 131 3.53 -13.75 7.47
N ALA A 132 3.15 -14.49 8.52
CA ALA A 132 3.51 -14.21 9.92
C ALA A 132 5.03 -14.21 10.19
N HIS A 133 5.84 -14.79 9.30
CA HIS A 133 7.30 -14.72 9.35
C HIS A 133 7.85 -13.35 8.93
N ALA A 134 7.08 -12.55 8.17
CA ALA A 134 7.46 -11.21 7.73
C ALA A 134 7.35 -10.19 8.87
N ARG A 135 8.18 -9.14 8.78
CA ARG A 135 8.02 -7.96 9.62
C ARG A 135 6.83 -7.14 9.10
N MET A 136 5.80 -6.96 9.93
CA MET A 136 4.68 -6.07 9.60
C MET A 136 5.04 -4.61 9.89
N LEU A 137 4.77 -3.75 8.93
CA LEU A 137 4.78 -2.28 9.07
C LEU A 137 3.32 -1.80 9.07
N ILE A 138 2.89 -1.10 10.10
CA ILE A 138 1.53 -0.58 10.22
C ILE A 138 1.50 0.73 11.01
N GLY A 139 0.55 1.59 10.70
CA GLY A 139 0.31 2.82 11.44
C GLY A 139 -0.05 2.57 12.91
N LYS A 140 0.49 3.41 13.81
CA LYS A 140 0.29 3.25 15.25
C LYS A 140 -1.18 3.25 15.64
N GLY A 141 -1.99 4.20 15.11
CA GLY A 141 -3.42 4.29 15.41
C GLY A 141 -4.20 3.08 14.94
N ASP A 142 -3.81 2.49 13.81
CA ASP A 142 -4.47 1.31 13.26
C ASP A 142 -4.12 0.03 14.05
N LEU A 143 -2.90 -0.06 14.56
CA LEU A 143 -2.56 -1.11 15.54
C LEU A 143 -3.37 -0.99 16.83
N GLU A 144 -3.57 0.24 17.31
CA GLU A 144 -4.42 0.51 18.48
C GLU A 144 -5.89 0.14 18.18
N GLY A 145 -6.35 0.35 16.93
CA GLY A 145 -7.67 -0.06 16.45
C GLY A 145 -7.89 -1.57 16.54
N PHE A 146 -6.91 -2.41 16.21
CA PHE A 146 -6.99 -3.86 16.40
C PHE A 146 -7.10 -4.29 17.88
N ARG A 147 -6.61 -3.47 18.81
CA ARG A 147 -6.67 -3.73 20.26
C ARG A 147 -7.92 -3.15 20.94
N ALA A 148 -8.71 -2.37 20.21
CA ALA A 148 -9.93 -1.76 20.74
C ALA A 148 -11.00 -2.81 21.04
N THR A 149 -11.81 -2.55 22.06
CA THR A 149 -12.92 -3.42 22.45
C THR A 149 -14.19 -2.60 22.70
N PRO A 150 -15.24 -2.75 21.88
CA PRO A 150 -15.26 -3.58 20.67
C PRO A 150 -14.38 -2.98 19.56
N PRO A 151 -13.95 -3.78 18.57
CA PRO A 151 -13.27 -3.27 17.39
C PRO A 151 -14.21 -2.40 16.56
N ALA A 152 -13.66 -1.47 15.78
CA ALA A 152 -14.42 -0.64 14.86
C ALA A 152 -14.98 -1.48 13.69
N PHE A 153 -15.93 -0.89 12.94
CA PHE A 153 -16.46 -1.52 11.73
C PHE A 153 -15.30 -1.86 10.75
N GLY A 154 -15.33 -3.05 10.14
CA GLY A 154 -14.33 -3.50 9.20
C GLY A 154 -13.02 -4.03 9.82
N VAL A 155 -12.84 -3.91 11.14
CA VAL A 155 -11.63 -4.34 11.84
C VAL A 155 -11.80 -5.75 12.41
N GLU A 156 -10.95 -6.69 11.95
CA GLU A 156 -10.95 -8.10 12.38
C GLU A 156 -9.59 -8.49 13.00
N PRO A 157 -9.39 -8.35 14.31
CA PRO A 157 -8.10 -8.58 14.99
C PRO A 157 -7.52 -9.97 14.80
N THR A 158 -8.38 -10.99 14.62
CA THR A 158 -7.96 -12.40 14.42
C THR A 158 -7.11 -12.61 13.18
N LEU A 159 -7.24 -11.74 12.16
CA LEU A 159 -6.49 -11.82 10.91
C LEU A 159 -5.00 -11.46 11.09
N VAL A 160 -4.68 -10.72 12.14
CA VAL A 160 -3.31 -10.26 12.46
C VAL A 160 -2.82 -10.75 13.83
N GLN A 161 -3.44 -11.81 14.37
CA GLN A 161 -3.17 -12.33 15.71
C GLN A 161 -1.67 -12.57 16.02
N PRO A 162 -0.83 -13.12 15.10
CA PRO A 162 0.58 -13.34 15.37
C PRO A 162 1.37 -12.08 15.76
N TRP A 163 0.97 -10.92 15.26
CA TRP A 163 1.61 -9.65 15.62
C TRP A 163 1.02 -9.04 16.89
N LEU A 164 -0.26 -9.29 17.17
CA LEU A 164 -0.90 -8.80 18.39
C LEU A 164 -0.42 -9.53 19.65
N ASP A 165 -0.13 -10.82 19.55
CA ASP A 165 0.40 -11.62 20.67
C ASP A 165 1.93 -11.63 20.76
N GLY A 166 2.62 -10.94 19.82
CA GLY A 166 4.07 -10.78 19.83
C GLY A 166 4.87 -11.98 19.32
N THR A 167 4.21 -12.97 18.67
CA THR A 167 4.90 -14.11 18.05
C THR A 167 5.53 -13.79 16.71
N ALA A 168 5.07 -12.70 16.05
CA ALA A 168 5.61 -12.18 14.80
C ALA A 168 6.22 -10.77 15.00
N LYS A 169 7.15 -10.39 14.10
CA LYS A 169 7.82 -9.08 14.16
C LYS A 169 6.89 -7.96 13.74
N LEU A 170 6.75 -6.95 14.58
CA LEU A 170 5.91 -5.78 14.36
C LEU A 170 6.74 -4.49 14.47
N GLU A 171 6.57 -3.60 13.52
CA GLU A 171 7.07 -2.23 13.59
C GLU A 171 5.90 -1.27 13.38
N THR A 172 5.63 -0.43 14.38
CA THR A 172 4.65 0.65 14.26
C THR A 172 5.29 1.90 13.71
N ILE A 173 4.62 2.54 12.77
CA ILE A 173 5.11 3.76 12.14
C ILE A 173 4.23 4.96 12.47
N THR A 174 4.87 6.13 12.50
CA THR A 174 4.25 7.45 12.61
C THR A 174 4.92 8.39 11.62
N GLY A 175 4.14 9.18 10.88
CA GLY A 175 4.67 9.96 9.77
C GLY A 175 5.10 9.09 8.59
N ASP A 176 5.81 9.66 7.63
CA ASP A 176 6.29 8.92 6.46
C ASP A 176 7.41 7.94 6.82
N LYS A 177 7.45 6.81 6.13
CA LYS A 177 8.48 5.78 6.32
C LYS A 177 9.09 5.38 4.99
N ASP A 178 10.37 5.65 4.82
CA ASP A 178 11.18 5.03 3.78
C ASP A 178 11.47 3.57 4.17
N VAL A 179 10.99 2.62 3.35
CA VAL A 179 11.01 1.19 3.72
C VAL A 179 12.40 0.59 3.59
N PHE A 180 13.18 1.06 2.59
CA PHE A 180 14.50 0.53 2.25
C PHE A 180 15.64 1.55 2.49
N ASP A 181 15.33 2.71 3.06
CA ASP A 181 16.27 3.79 3.41
C ASP A 181 17.00 4.39 2.18
N ASP A 182 16.41 4.30 0.96
CA ASP A 182 16.97 4.82 -0.29
C ASP A 182 15.98 5.70 -1.09
N GLY A 183 14.80 5.93 -0.54
CA GLY A 183 13.74 6.73 -1.14
C GLY A 183 12.96 6.04 -2.26
N SER A 184 13.24 4.78 -2.57
CA SER A 184 12.59 4.04 -3.66
C SER A 184 11.16 3.61 -3.34
N VAL A 185 10.90 3.22 -2.09
CA VAL A 185 9.59 2.78 -1.60
C VAL A 185 9.26 3.49 -0.29
N VAL A 186 8.27 4.36 -0.32
CA VAL A 186 7.94 5.21 0.84
C VAL A 186 6.46 5.05 1.20
N MET A 187 6.17 4.62 2.43
CA MET A 187 4.85 4.69 3.02
C MET A 187 4.57 6.16 3.40
N LEU A 188 3.55 6.75 2.80
CA LEU A 188 3.13 8.13 3.04
C LEU A 188 1.96 8.14 4.03
N ALA A 189 2.08 8.85 5.14
CA ALA A 189 0.99 8.99 6.08
C ALA A 189 -0.17 9.76 5.43
N THR A 190 -1.31 9.11 5.27
CA THR A 190 -2.54 9.65 4.68
C THR A 190 -3.75 9.34 5.58
N PRO A 191 -3.75 9.86 6.84
CA PRO A 191 -4.81 9.56 7.80
C PRO A 191 -6.17 10.09 7.34
N GLY A 192 -7.23 9.58 7.95
CA GLY A 192 -8.59 10.05 7.73
C GLY A 192 -9.58 8.93 7.42
N HIS A 193 -9.24 7.98 6.55
CA HIS A 193 -10.04 6.77 6.36
C HIS A 193 -10.01 5.93 7.65
N THR A 194 -8.82 5.68 8.16
CA THR A 194 -8.56 5.20 9.52
C THR A 194 -7.61 6.17 10.25
N PRO A 195 -7.40 6.04 11.58
CA PRO A 195 -6.56 6.97 12.34
C PRO A 195 -5.12 7.07 11.86
N SER A 196 -4.60 6.05 11.18
CA SER A 196 -3.21 6.01 10.72
C SER A 196 -3.09 5.30 9.38
N SER A 197 -4.00 5.57 8.44
CA SER A 197 -3.92 5.01 7.09
C SER A 197 -2.73 5.56 6.30
N TYR A 198 -2.25 4.75 5.36
CA TYR A 198 -1.08 5.00 4.54
C TYR A 198 -1.37 4.78 3.06
N SER A 199 -0.68 5.54 2.23
CA SER A 199 -0.51 5.32 0.80
C SER A 199 0.94 4.88 0.53
N LEU A 200 1.23 4.31 -0.64
CA LEU A 200 2.59 3.87 -0.97
C LEU A 200 3.10 4.57 -2.23
N LEU A 201 4.26 5.19 -2.14
CA LEU A 201 5.04 5.66 -3.29
C LEU A 201 6.06 4.59 -3.66
N VAL A 202 6.08 4.17 -4.94
CA VAL A 202 7.09 3.27 -5.52
C VAL A 202 7.74 3.97 -6.70
N ARG A 203 9.06 4.12 -6.69
CA ARG A 203 9.83 4.75 -7.79
C ARG A 203 10.39 3.68 -8.69
N LEU A 204 9.83 3.58 -9.88
CA LEU A 204 10.22 2.60 -10.90
C LEU A 204 11.07 3.27 -11.96
N ALA A 205 12.06 2.56 -12.49
CA ALA A 205 13.03 3.14 -13.42
C ALA A 205 12.42 3.46 -14.80
N ASP A 206 11.61 2.54 -15.33
CA ASP A 206 11.04 2.66 -16.67
C ASP A 206 9.63 3.27 -16.65
N THR A 207 8.81 2.87 -15.69
CA THR A 207 7.41 3.32 -15.54
C THR A 207 7.32 4.72 -14.94
N GLY A 208 8.34 5.14 -14.18
CA GLY A 208 8.30 6.32 -13.33
C GLY A 208 7.62 6.05 -11.98
N PRO A 209 7.41 7.10 -11.17
CA PRO A 209 6.79 6.95 -9.85
C PRO A 209 5.34 6.49 -9.94
N VAL A 210 4.96 5.56 -9.07
CA VAL A 210 3.59 5.08 -8.87
C VAL A 210 3.17 5.41 -7.44
N LEU A 211 1.98 5.97 -7.27
CA LEU A 211 1.33 6.22 -5.99
C LEU A 211 0.13 5.28 -5.85
N LEU A 212 0.16 4.40 -4.87
CA LEU A 212 -0.94 3.52 -4.49
C LEU A 212 -1.71 4.18 -3.35
N SER A 213 -2.99 4.51 -3.57
CA SER A 213 -3.76 5.37 -2.66
C SER A 213 -4.05 4.75 -1.29
N GLY A 214 -4.04 3.40 -1.15
CA GLY A 214 -4.83 2.78 -0.10
C GLY A 214 -6.29 3.30 -0.18
N ASP A 215 -6.95 3.45 0.95
CA ASP A 215 -8.34 3.93 1.00
C ASP A 215 -8.48 5.43 1.28
N THR A 216 -7.45 6.21 0.96
CA THR A 216 -7.58 7.68 0.94
C THR A 216 -8.73 8.10 0.03
N ALA A 217 -8.96 7.36 -1.05
CA ALA A 217 -10.15 7.41 -1.90
C ALA A 217 -10.47 5.99 -2.41
N HIS A 218 -11.76 5.65 -2.58
CA HIS A 218 -12.21 4.37 -3.12
C HIS A 218 -12.42 4.43 -4.64
N PHE A 219 -12.66 5.63 -5.18
CA PHE A 219 -12.90 5.87 -6.60
C PHE A 219 -12.14 7.10 -7.06
N GLN A 220 -11.65 7.06 -8.31
CA GLN A 220 -10.90 8.16 -8.91
C GLN A 220 -11.69 9.49 -8.89
N GLU A 221 -13.01 9.43 -9.11
CA GLU A 221 -13.86 10.62 -9.09
C GLU A 221 -13.97 11.29 -7.73
N GLN A 222 -13.64 10.63 -6.62
CA GLN A 222 -13.67 11.24 -5.27
C GLN A 222 -12.65 12.35 -5.11
N PHE A 223 -11.52 12.28 -5.82
CA PHE A 223 -10.55 13.38 -5.85
C PHE A 223 -11.18 14.68 -6.40
N GLY A 224 -12.07 14.56 -7.41
CA GLY A 224 -12.76 15.71 -7.99
C GLY A 224 -14.02 16.14 -7.25
N ASN A 225 -14.85 15.18 -6.81
CA ASN A 225 -16.15 15.48 -6.19
C ASN A 225 -16.09 15.68 -4.67
N ARG A 226 -14.95 15.32 -4.03
CA ARG A 226 -14.67 15.49 -2.59
C ARG A 226 -15.69 14.77 -1.67
N GLY A 227 -16.36 13.74 -2.17
CA GLY A 227 -17.22 12.87 -1.38
C GLY A 227 -16.39 11.98 -0.47
N VAL A 228 -16.66 12.02 0.83
CA VAL A 228 -15.97 11.20 1.82
C VAL A 228 -16.98 10.19 2.41
N PRO A 229 -16.62 8.91 2.53
CA PRO A 229 -17.48 7.94 3.19
C PRO A 229 -17.77 8.37 4.64
N PRO A 230 -19.06 8.34 5.09
CA PRO A 230 -19.41 8.65 6.49
C PRO A 230 -18.79 7.71 7.52
N PHE A 231 -18.30 6.53 7.10
CA PHE A 231 -17.62 5.59 7.97
C PHE A 231 -16.12 5.89 8.14
N ASN A 232 -15.55 6.87 7.41
CA ASN A 232 -14.19 7.31 7.62
C ASN A 232 -14.01 7.88 9.03
N PHE A 233 -12.84 7.68 9.62
CA PHE A 233 -12.50 8.15 10.97
C PHE A 233 -12.56 9.67 11.08
N ASP A 234 -11.97 10.41 10.11
CA ASP A 234 -12.00 11.87 10.08
C ASP A 234 -12.10 12.40 8.65
N ARG A 235 -13.16 13.18 8.41
CA ARG A 235 -13.43 13.78 7.11
C ARG A 235 -12.40 14.83 6.71
N ALA A 236 -11.96 15.64 7.65
CA ALA A 236 -11.02 16.74 7.35
C ALA A 236 -9.63 16.18 7.03
N GLU A 237 -9.19 15.19 7.80
CA GLU A 237 -7.94 14.46 7.52
C GLU A 237 -8.01 13.74 6.19
N THR A 238 -9.14 13.08 5.86
CA THR A 238 -9.33 12.42 4.54
C THR A 238 -9.15 13.41 3.40
N LEU A 239 -9.78 14.58 3.48
CA LEU A 239 -9.66 15.61 2.44
C LEU A 239 -8.23 16.16 2.33
N ALA A 240 -7.56 16.39 3.46
CA ALA A 240 -6.16 16.82 3.48
C ALA A 240 -5.23 15.74 2.88
N SER A 241 -5.51 14.47 3.15
CA SER A 241 -4.78 13.34 2.56
C SER A 241 -5.00 13.21 1.05
N MET A 242 -6.24 13.43 0.58
CA MET A 242 -6.53 13.51 -0.86
C MET A 242 -5.73 14.64 -1.53
N ASP A 243 -5.73 15.85 -0.94
CA ASP A 243 -4.96 16.99 -1.45
C ASP A 243 -3.47 16.64 -1.51
N ARG A 244 -2.93 16.04 -0.45
CA ARG A 244 -1.54 15.60 -0.39
C ARG A 244 -1.19 14.63 -1.52
N LEU A 245 -2.04 13.64 -1.79
CA LEU A 245 -1.79 12.66 -2.86
C LEU A 245 -1.87 13.28 -4.25
N GLU A 246 -2.85 14.15 -4.51
CA GLU A 246 -2.94 14.87 -5.79
C GLU A 246 -1.72 15.75 -6.03
N ASP A 247 -1.27 16.49 -5.01
CA ASP A 247 -0.11 17.37 -5.13
C ASP A 247 1.19 16.56 -5.29
N ALA A 248 1.35 15.45 -4.55
CA ALA A 248 2.47 14.55 -4.72
C ALA A 248 2.49 13.91 -6.12
N ALA A 249 1.33 13.45 -6.62
CA ALA A 249 1.22 12.89 -7.96
C ALA A 249 1.63 13.90 -9.03
N LYS A 250 1.18 15.15 -8.93
CA LYS A 250 1.56 16.23 -9.84
C LYS A 250 3.05 16.57 -9.75
N ALA A 251 3.57 16.76 -8.52
CA ALA A 251 4.96 17.17 -8.31
C ALA A 251 5.96 16.12 -8.77
N LEU A 252 5.63 14.84 -8.60
CA LEU A 252 6.48 13.71 -9.00
C LEU A 252 6.20 13.21 -10.41
N ASN A 253 5.18 13.74 -11.11
CA ASN A 253 4.63 13.17 -12.34
C ASN A 253 4.32 11.66 -12.17
N ALA A 254 3.71 11.31 -11.03
CA ALA A 254 3.43 9.94 -10.65
C ALA A 254 2.09 9.44 -11.18
N THR A 255 2.02 8.16 -11.50
CA THR A 255 0.77 7.47 -11.79
C THR A 255 0.04 7.18 -10.47
N LEU A 256 -1.07 7.86 -10.21
CA LEU A 256 -1.92 7.59 -9.07
C LEU A 256 -2.87 6.43 -9.39
N VAL A 257 -2.81 5.37 -8.57
CA VAL A 257 -3.65 4.17 -8.66
C VAL A 257 -4.56 4.11 -7.43
N VAL A 258 -5.87 4.11 -7.67
CA VAL A 258 -6.88 4.00 -6.62
C VAL A 258 -7.22 2.52 -6.42
N GLN A 259 -7.05 2.03 -5.19
CA GLN A 259 -7.04 0.60 -4.88
C GLN A 259 -8.34 -0.12 -5.26
N HIS A 260 -9.48 0.47 -4.98
CA HIS A 260 -10.79 -0.14 -5.19
C HIS A 260 -11.45 0.24 -6.52
N ASP A 261 -10.80 1.08 -7.34
CA ASP A 261 -11.34 1.50 -8.63
C ASP A 261 -10.96 0.52 -9.75
N ALA A 262 -11.96 -0.16 -10.29
CA ALA A 262 -11.75 -1.12 -11.38
C ALA A 262 -11.16 -0.45 -12.66
N SER A 263 -11.37 0.85 -12.87
CA SER A 263 -10.79 1.58 -14.00
C SER A 263 -9.27 1.73 -13.88
N ASP A 264 -8.74 1.68 -12.66
CA ASP A 264 -7.33 1.89 -12.38
C ASP A 264 -6.46 0.63 -12.53
N ILE A 265 -7.09 -0.55 -12.67
CA ILE A 265 -6.37 -1.83 -12.89
C ILE A 265 -5.42 -1.74 -14.09
N SER A 266 -5.84 -1.09 -15.17
CA SER A 266 -5.07 -0.99 -16.41
C SER A 266 -3.92 0.01 -16.38
N LYS A 267 -3.76 0.77 -15.29
CA LYS A 267 -2.62 1.69 -15.11
C LYS A 267 -1.30 0.96 -14.86
N LEU A 268 -1.38 -0.29 -14.44
CA LEU A 268 -0.22 -1.16 -14.25
C LEU A 268 -0.31 -2.37 -15.19
N PRO A 269 0.81 -3.02 -15.52
CA PRO A 269 0.80 -4.25 -16.30
C PRO A 269 -0.08 -5.32 -15.67
N ALA A 270 -0.80 -6.07 -16.54
CA ALA A 270 -1.59 -7.20 -16.06
C ALA A 270 -0.67 -8.32 -15.54
N PHE A 271 -1.02 -8.89 -14.37
CA PHE A 271 -0.32 -10.05 -13.82
C PHE A 271 -0.31 -11.21 -14.86
N PRO A 272 0.81 -11.94 -15.06
CA PRO A 272 2.01 -11.97 -14.23
C PRO A 272 3.12 -10.97 -14.59
N ALA A 273 2.88 -10.01 -15.50
CA ALA A 273 3.85 -8.98 -15.81
C ALA A 273 4.00 -7.96 -14.67
N SER A 274 5.20 -7.37 -14.55
CA SER A 274 5.53 -6.33 -13.59
C SER A 274 5.77 -4.97 -14.27
N ALA A 275 5.58 -3.89 -13.52
CA ALA A 275 6.12 -2.58 -13.85
C ALA A 275 7.57 -2.46 -13.32
N LYS A 276 8.43 -1.73 -14.08
CA LYS A 276 9.85 -1.52 -13.76
C LYS A 276 10.24 -0.05 -13.83
#